data_660a89d59d036388bcf16196a6e3e74a
#
_entry.id   660a89d59d036388bcf16196a6e3e74a
#
_cell.length_a   1.000
_cell.length_b   1.000
_cell.length_c   1.000
_cell.angle_alpha   90.00
_cell.angle_beta   90.00
_cell.angle_gamma   90.00
#
_symmetry.space_group_name_H-M   'P 1'
#
loop_
_entity.id
_entity.type
_entity.pdbx_description
1 polymer ?
#
loop_
_entity_poly.entity_id
_entity_poly.type
_entity_poly.pdbx_seq_one_letter_code
_entity_poly.pdbx_strand_id
1 'polypeptide(L)'
;MRGAETLYGKRMLVEISHTIERFALAADPGSPLVVIAMFQKLSYFAREVDVYRDIAARGAVTVVGLAEDFPPELPPAVRHALLGATDPLAREWSVTVLGPKGGATLVAVDQESLDPHARTIEEGRRFRGSWSFSRSDAYGQILRLRAQLQLAGDTTDRIDAVLRAVLDEPEPMRQDWWEVPLTFLGDRMDGLLRQRAAAVAELEALREDVAERDPRTGLYTGAYLERWTRRLGAGTLPIGLVLLRVFGVGELRGQYGLRAEMAALQGLRDGVSDLLHPTDRLVRIGPEDFLVVLPSWPNEQVLRLTDEVCARVSALDQVYPFVALPAVAAATVTRERPLPVARLVHEVAA
;
A
#
# COMPACT_ATOMS: atom_id res chain seq x y z
N MET A 1 -26.43 9.24 -9.01
CA MET A 1 -26.26 8.45 -7.75
C MET A 1 -24.78 8.12 -7.65
N ARG A 2 -24.07 8.58 -6.62
CA ARG A 2 -22.70 8.09 -6.40
C ARG A 2 -22.81 6.61 -6.08
N GLY A 3 -22.10 5.77 -6.86
CA GLY A 3 -22.00 4.34 -6.55
C GLY A 3 -21.53 4.18 -5.09
N ALA A 4 -22.04 3.17 -4.39
CA ALA A 4 -21.63 2.91 -3.02
C ALA A 4 -20.10 2.74 -2.99
N GLU A 5 -19.41 3.54 -2.18
CA GLU A 5 -17.97 3.38 -1.98
C GLU A 5 -17.70 1.98 -1.43
N THR A 6 -16.96 1.21 -2.19
CA THR A 6 -16.64 -0.18 -1.88
C THR A 6 -15.17 -0.31 -1.51
N LEU A 7 -14.84 -1.30 -0.71
CA LEU A 7 -13.47 -1.62 -0.33
C LEU A 7 -12.84 -2.57 -1.37
N TYR A 8 -11.82 -2.12 -2.06
CA TYR A 8 -11.14 -2.86 -3.11
C TYR A 8 -9.71 -3.22 -2.73
N GLY A 9 -9.24 -4.36 -3.25
CA GLY A 9 -7.83 -4.71 -3.26
C GLY A 9 -7.10 -4.00 -4.40
N LYS A 10 -5.80 -3.78 -4.25
CA LYS A 10 -4.96 -3.08 -5.23
C LYS A 10 -5.06 -3.67 -6.64
N ARG A 11 -5.07 -5.00 -6.78
CA ARG A 11 -5.11 -5.67 -8.10
C ARG A 11 -6.33 -5.27 -8.92
N MET A 12 -7.50 -5.21 -8.29
CA MET A 12 -8.73 -4.81 -8.95
C MET A 12 -8.65 -3.37 -9.47
N LEU A 13 -8.12 -2.47 -8.66
CA LEU A 13 -7.98 -1.06 -9.07
C LEU A 13 -6.98 -0.89 -10.22
N VAL A 14 -5.92 -1.70 -10.29
CA VAL A 14 -4.98 -1.71 -11.43
C VAL A 14 -5.72 -2.07 -12.72
N GLU A 15 -6.53 -3.12 -12.72
CA GLU A 15 -7.28 -3.53 -13.92
C GLU A 15 -8.29 -2.46 -14.39
N ILE A 16 -8.97 -1.80 -13.44
CA ILE A 16 -9.88 -0.69 -13.77
C ILE A 16 -9.09 0.50 -14.31
N SER A 17 -7.97 0.87 -13.69
CA SER A 17 -7.07 1.93 -14.15
C SER A 17 -6.66 1.70 -15.60
N HIS A 18 -6.13 0.51 -15.91
CA HIS A 18 -5.73 0.15 -17.25
C HIS A 18 -6.90 0.17 -18.25
N THR A 19 -8.11 -0.20 -17.82
CA THR A 19 -9.30 -0.11 -18.67
C THR A 19 -9.64 1.34 -19.03
N ILE A 20 -9.53 2.26 -18.07
CA ILE A 20 -9.76 3.69 -18.28
C ILE A 20 -8.66 4.29 -19.17
N GLU A 21 -7.41 3.88 -19.01
CA GLU A 21 -6.30 4.31 -19.85
C GLU A 21 -6.47 3.84 -21.30
N ARG A 22 -6.96 2.60 -21.52
CA ARG A 22 -7.31 2.10 -22.86
C ARG A 22 -8.46 2.88 -23.47
N PHE A 23 -9.44 3.31 -22.66
CA PHE A 23 -10.49 4.19 -23.14
C PHE A 23 -9.92 5.51 -23.68
N ALA A 24 -8.92 6.11 -22.99
CA ALA A 24 -8.22 7.29 -23.50
C ALA A 24 -7.48 7.02 -24.81
N LEU A 25 -6.81 5.87 -24.93
CA LEU A 25 -6.11 5.48 -26.15
C LEU A 25 -7.04 5.14 -27.32
N ALA A 26 -8.29 4.78 -27.06
CA ALA A 26 -9.29 4.50 -28.10
C ALA A 26 -9.94 5.79 -28.66
N ALA A 27 -9.73 6.94 -28.03
CA ALA A 27 -10.25 8.21 -28.53
C ALA A 27 -9.60 8.59 -29.88
N ASP A 28 -10.35 9.27 -30.74
CA ASP A 28 -9.86 9.75 -32.03
C ASP A 28 -8.67 10.70 -31.82
N PRO A 29 -7.55 10.54 -32.54
CA PRO A 29 -6.43 11.47 -32.45
C PRO A 29 -6.86 12.91 -32.73
N GLY A 30 -6.43 13.84 -31.88
CA GLY A 30 -6.78 15.26 -31.99
C GLY A 30 -8.17 15.63 -31.44
N SER A 31 -8.97 14.66 -30.96
CA SER A 31 -10.16 14.98 -30.19
C SER A 31 -9.82 15.72 -28.91
N PRO A 32 -10.60 16.72 -28.49
CA PRO A 32 -10.43 17.34 -27.18
C PRO A 32 -10.56 16.29 -26.08
N LEU A 33 -9.44 16.00 -25.42
CA LEU A 33 -9.38 15.00 -24.36
C LEU A 33 -8.53 15.51 -23.20
N VAL A 34 -8.97 15.28 -21.96
CA VAL A 34 -8.19 15.49 -20.77
C VAL A 34 -8.06 14.19 -19.99
N VAL A 35 -6.85 13.93 -19.52
CA VAL A 35 -6.53 12.81 -18.64
C VAL A 35 -5.80 13.36 -17.41
N ILE A 36 -6.38 13.16 -16.23
CA ILE A 36 -5.72 13.47 -14.96
C ILE A 36 -5.60 12.18 -14.16
N ALA A 37 -4.38 11.83 -13.80
CA ALA A 37 -4.10 10.66 -12.99
C ALA A 37 -3.33 11.03 -11.71
N MET A 38 -3.80 10.53 -10.58
CA MET A 38 -3.16 10.72 -9.28
C MET A 38 -2.41 9.45 -8.93
N PHE A 39 -1.09 9.54 -8.87
CA PHE A 39 -0.21 8.49 -8.38
C PHE A 39 0.40 8.92 -7.07
N GLN A 40 0.28 8.12 -6.04
CA GLN A 40 0.82 8.44 -4.72
C GLN A 40 2.34 8.66 -4.76
N LYS A 41 3.05 7.99 -5.68
CA LYS A 41 4.52 8.06 -5.83
C LYS A 41 4.98 7.93 -7.27
N LEU A 42 6.10 8.58 -7.58
CA LEU A 42 6.76 8.49 -8.88
C LEU A 42 7.08 7.04 -9.26
N SER A 43 7.47 6.21 -8.29
CA SER A 43 7.77 4.79 -8.52
C SER A 43 6.56 3.96 -9.00
N TYR A 44 5.35 4.41 -8.74
CA TYR A 44 4.14 3.78 -9.29
C TYR A 44 3.87 4.26 -10.70
N PHE A 45 3.99 5.57 -10.95
CA PHE A 45 3.86 6.14 -12.29
C PHE A 45 4.92 5.59 -13.27
N ALA A 46 6.14 5.37 -12.83
CA ALA A 46 7.22 4.86 -13.68
C ALA A 46 6.90 3.53 -14.38
N ARG A 47 5.95 2.75 -13.85
CA ARG A 47 5.49 1.50 -14.48
C ARG A 47 4.51 1.73 -15.62
N GLU A 48 3.84 2.87 -15.64
CA GLU A 48 2.78 3.24 -16.57
C GLU A 48 3.23 4.37 -17.54
N VAL A 49 4.48 4.81 -17.46
CA VAL A 49 5.00 5.98 -18.17
C VAL A 49 4.79 5.93 -19.68
N ASP A 50 4.90 4.74 -20.29
CA ASP A 50 4.74 4.56 -21.73
C ASP A 50 3.29 4.81 -22.17
N VAL A 51 2.33 4.34 -21.40
CA VAL A 51 0.88 4.56 -21.66
C VAL A 51 0.56 6.05 -21.63
N TYR A 52 1.06 6.79 -20.63
CA TYR A 52 0.82 8.24 -20.53
C TYR A 52 1.56 9.04 -21.60
N ARG A 53 2.72 8.57 -22.04
CA ARG A 53 3.42 9.13 -23.22
C ARG A 53 2.55 9.00 -24.49
N ASP A 54 1.99 7.82 -24.72
CA ASP A 54 1.17 7.54 -25.88
C ASP A 54 -0.14 8.33 -25.84
N ILE A 55 -0.78 8.48 -24.69
CA ILE A 55 -1.96 9.32 -24.49
C ILE A 55 -1.64 10.79 -24.81
N ALA A 56 -0.55 11.32 -24.28
CA ALA A 56 -0.11 12.69 -24.52
C ALA A 56 0.27 12.94 -25.98
N ALA A 57 0.91 11.97 -26.64
CA ALA A 57 1.30 12.04 -28.04
C ALA A 57 0.07 12.14 -28.99
N ARG A 58 -1.12 11.69 -28.54
CA ARG A 58 -2.40 11.84 -29.28
C ARG A 58 -3.05 13.21 -29.14
N GLY A 59 -2.41 14.14 -28.37
CA GLY A 59 -2.88 15.50 -28.17
C GLY A 59 -3.76 15.70 -26.93
N ALA A 60 -3.97 14.66 -26.12
CA ALA A 60 -4.69 14.78 -24.85
C ALA A 60 -3.95 15.68 -23.87
N VAL A 61 -4.69 16.51 -23.12
CA VAL A 61 -4.17 17.26 -21.98
C VAL A 61 -3.92 16.24 -20.86
N THR A 62 -2.66 15.90 -20.64
CA THR A 62 -2.27 14.83 -19.72
C THR A 62 -1.56 15.40 -18.51
N VAL A 63 -2.13 15.18 -17.33
CA VAL A 63 -1.62 15.63 -16.03
C VAL A 63 -1.43 14.45 -15.10
N VAL A 64 -0.30 14.41 -14.41
CA VAL A 64 0.01 13.41 -13.38
C VAL A 64 0.25 14.11 -12.05
N GLY A 65 -0.53 13.76 -11.04
CA GLY A 65 -0.36 14.24 -9.66
C GLY A 65 0.51 13.28 -8.86
N LEU A 66 1.51 13.79 -8.16
CA LEU A 66 2.51 13.02 -7.44
C LEU A 66 2.82 13.66 -6.09
N ALA A 67 2.92 12.84 -5.05
CA ALA A 67 3.39 13.27 -3.73
C ALA A 67 4.93 13.15 -3.67
N GLU A 68 5.60 14.10 -4.30
CA GLU A 68 7.06 14.18 -4.40
C GLU A 68 7.54 15.60 -4.06
N ASP A 69 8.73 15.71 -3.51
CA ASP A 69 9.31 16.99 -3.09
C ASP A 69 9.91 17.79 -4.27
N PHE A 70 10.24 17.11 -5.37
CA PHE A 70 10.87 17.72 -6.55
C PHE A 70 10.14 17.33 -7.84
N PRO A 71 10.17 18.22 -8.86
CA PRO A 71 9.61 17.92 -10.16
C PRO A 71 10.27 16.68 -10.78
N PRO A 72 9.50 15.68 -11.20
CA PRO A 72 10.04 14.49 -11.86
C PRO A 72 10.39 14.77 -13.33
N GLU A 73 11.28 13.98 -13.88
CA GLU A 73 11.45 13.90 -15.33
C GLU A 73 10.27 13.11 -15.94
N LEU A 74 9.49 13.78 -16.78
CA LEU A 74 8.31 13.19 -17.42
C LEU A 74 8.46 13.16 -18.95
N PRO A 75 7.71 12.27 -19.63
CA PRO A 75 7.64 12.29 -21.09
C PRO A 75 7.17 13.65 -21.63
N PRO A 76 7.58 14.02 -22.84
CA PRO A 76 7.10 15.25 -23.48
C PRO A 76 5.57 15.35 -23.47
N ALA A 77 5.04 16.54 -23.23
CA ALA A 77 3.61 16.86 -23.14
C ALA A 77 2.85 16.25 -21.95
N VAL A 78 3.45 15.42 -21.11
CA VAL A 78 2.91 15.04 -19.80
C VAL A 78 3.25 16.14 -18.80
N ARG A 79 2.23 16.69 -18.14
CA ARG A 79 2.36 17.71 -17.09
C ARG A 79 2.32 17.05 -15.72
N HIS A 80 2.87 17.71 -14.71
CA HIS A 80 2.79 17.26 -13.32
C HIS A 80 2.10 18.27 -12.43
N ALA A 81 1.52 17.75 -11.33
CA ALA A 81 1.14 18.53 -10.17
C ALA A 81 1.81 17.89 -8.95
N LEU A 82 2.56 18.67 -8.18
CA LEU A 82 3.19 18.20 -6.96
C LEU A 82 2.27 18.39 -5.76
N LEU A 83 2.23 17.40 -4.90
CA LEU A 83 1.42 17.38 -3.69
C LEU A 83 2.34 17.31 -2.47
N GLY A 84 2.06 18.11 -1.46
CA GLY A 84 2.71 17.95 -0.16
C GLY A 84 2.31 16.61 0.49
N ALA A 85 3.20 16.06 1.31
CA ALA A 85 2.96 14.76 1.97
C ALA A 85 1.70 14.75 2.87
N THR A 86 1.25 15.91 3.34
CA THR A 86 0.04 16.08 4.17
C THR A 86 -1.21 16.42 3.36
N ASP A 87 -1.08 16.59 2.04
CA ASP A 87 -2.23 16.87 1.18
C ASP A 87 -3.17 15.66 1.15
N PRO A 88 -4.48 15.82 1.35
CA PRO A 88 -5.44 14.73 1.23
C PRO A 88 -5.35 13.98 -0.10
N LEU A 89 -5.02 14.67 -1.20
CA LEU A 89 -4.82 14.06 -2.51
C LEU A 89 -3.58 13.16 -2.58
N ALA A 90 -2.61 13.30 -1.67
CA ALA A 90 -1.43 12.42 -1.62
C ALA A 90 -1.79 10.95 -1.30
N ARG A 91 -2.98 10.70 -0.72
CA ARG A 91 -3.51 9.35 -0.44
C ARG A 91 -4.46 8.85 -1.53
N GLU A 92 -4.82 9.72 -2.48
CA GLU A 92 -5.72 9.35 -3.56
C GLU A 92 -4.95 8.65 -4.69
N TRP A 93 -5.56 7.59 -5.20
CA TRP A 93 -5.25 6.99 -6.46
C TRP A 93 -6.47 7.19 -7.36
N SER A 94 -6.34 7.99 -8.37
CA SER A 94 -7.41 8.19 -9.33
C SER A 94 -6.88 8.27 -10.76
N VAL A 95 -7.71 7.86 -11.70
CA VAL A 95 -7.52 8.06 -13.13
C VAL A 95 -8.84 8.53 -13.70
N THR A 96 -8.82 9.68 -14.36
CA THR A 96 -10.01 10.26 -14.97
C THR A 96 -9.71 10.67 -16.39
N VAL A 97 -10.55 10.23 -17.32
CA VAL A 97 -10.51 10.57 -18.72
C VAL A 97 -11.83 11.25 -19.06
N LEU A 98 -11.76 12.37 -19.76
CA LEU A 98 -12.94 13.11 -20.17
C LEU A 98 -12.75 13.71 -21.58
N GLY A 99 -13.73 13.51 -22.41
CA GLY A 99 -13.87 14.15 -23.72
C GLY A 99 -15.32 14.35 -24.11
N PRO A 100 -15.63 15.04 -25.23
CA PRO A 100 -17.00 15.31 -25.66
C PRO A 100 -17.85 14.04 -25.86
N LYS A 101 -17.25 12.98 -26.35
CA LYS A 101 -17.94 11.71 -26.66
C LYS A 101 -18.12 10.77 -25.48
N GLY A 102 -17.47 11.04 -24.32
CA GLY A 102 -17.57 10.17 -23.15
C GLY A 102 -16.57 10.51 -22.06
N GLY A 103 -16.64 9.76 -20.97
CA GLY A 103 -15.73 9.90 -19.84
C GLY A 103 -15.71 8.65 -18.98
N ALA A 104 -14.62 8.48 -18.26
CA ALA A 104 -14.44 7.40 -17.29
C ALA A 104 -13.61 7.91 -16.12
N THR A 105 -13.92 7.42 -14.94
CA THR A 105 -13.19 7.80 -13.72
C THR A 105 -13.07 6.64 -12.75
N LEU A 106 -11.91 6.53 -12.12
CA LEU A 106 -11.64 5.76 -10.93
C LEU A 106 -11.17 6.73 -9.86
N VAL A 107 -11.74 6.64 -8.67
CA VAL A 107 -11.27 7.37 -7.49
C VAL A 107 -11.17 6.40 -6.33
N ALA A 108 -9.99 6.25 -5.75
CA ALA A 108 -9.74 5.36 -4.64
C ALA A 108 -8.82 6.03 -3.62
N VAL A 109 -9.13 5.90 -2.33
CA VAL A 109 -8.33 6.44 -1.23
C VAL A 109 -7.77 5.28 -0.43
N ASP A 110 -6.44 5.31 -0.24
CA ASP A 110 -5.75 4.34 0.60
C ASP A 110 -6.26 4.40 2.04
N GLN A 111 -6.71 3.27 2.54
CA GLN A 111 -7.22 3.13 3.91
C GLN A 111 -6.12 2.88 4.92
N GLU A 112 -4.85 2.78 4.46
CA GLU A 112 -3.70 2.37 5.28
C GLU A 112 -3.99 1.07 6.07
N SER A 113 -4.82 0.20 5.49
CA SER A 113 -5.19 -1.09 6.05
C SER A 113 -4.78 -2.24 5.13
N LEU A 114 -4.61 -3.43 5.72
CA LEU A 114 -4.08 -4.59 5.02
C LEU A 114 -5.03 -5.78 5.05
N ASP A 115 -4.92 -6.58 4.01
CA ASP A 115 -5.39 -7.96 4.04
C ASP A 115 -4.39 -8.84 4.81
N PRO A 116 -4.76 -9.47 5.92
CA PRO A 116 -3.86 -10.31 6.72
C PRO A 116 -3.37 -11.56 5.96
N HIS A 117 -4.08 -11.96 4.90
CA HIS A 117 -3.74 -13.13 4.08
C HIS A 117 -2.91 -12.79 2.83
N ALA A 118 -2.55 -11.52 2.64
CA ALA A 118 -1.75 -11.13 1.49
C ALA A 118 -0.29 -11.57 1.64
N ARG A 119 0.32 -11.98 0.51
CA ARG A 119 1.72 -12.43 0.47
C ARG A 119 2.72 -11.31 0.75
N THR A 120 2.38 -10.10 0.35
CA THR A 120 3.19 -8.90 0.58
C THR A 120 2.32 -7.78 1.12
N ILE A 121 2.92 -6.85 1.86
CA ILE A 121 2.23 -5.65 2.35
C ILE A 121 1.62 -4.87 1.17
N GLU A 122 2.36 -4.74 0.07
CA GLU A 122 1.92 -3.98 -1.09
C GLU A 122 0.68 -4.60 -1.78
N GLU A 123 0.60 -5.92 -1.87
CA GLU A 123 -0.57 -6.61 -2.42
C GLU A 123 -1.78 -6.55 -1.49
N GLY A 124 -1.53 -6.51 -0.18
CA GLY A 124 -2.56 -6.50 0.85
C GLY A 124 -3.22 -5.14 1.06
N ARG A 125 -2.69 -4.06 0.51
CA ARG A 125 -3.26 -2.72 0.69
C ARG A 125 -4.71 -2.66 0.26
N ARG A 126 -5.54 -2.00 1.10
CA ARG A 126 -6.97 -1.82 0.90
C ARG A 126 -7.28 -0.36 0.57
N PHE A 127 -8.16 -0.17 -0.39
CA PHE A 127 -8.58 1.13 -0.88
C PHE A 127 -10.09 1.23 -0.83
N ARG A 128 -10.60 2.36 -0.40
CA ARG A 128 -12.02 2.70 -0.50
C ARG A 128 -12.20 3.59 -1.73
N GLY A 129 -13.12 3.22 -2.61
CA GLY A 129 -13.31 3.99 -3.83
C GLY A 129 -14.53 3.61 -4.63
N SER A 130 -14.62 4.23 -5.79
CA SER A 130 -15.64 3.99 -6.79
C SER A 130 -15.08 4.23 -8.18
N TRP A 131 -15.74 3.70 -9.18
CA TRP A 131 -15.42 3.95 -10.58
C TRP A 131 -16.72 4.09 -11.40
N SER A 132 -16.62 4.79 -12.51
CA SER A 132 -17.75 5.05 -13.41
C SER A 132 -17.25 5.27 -14.83
N PHE A 133 -18.08 4.87 -15.81
CA PHE A 133 -17.91 5.20 -17.22
C PHE A 133 -18.90 6.29 -17.67
N SER A 134 -19.36 7.12 -16.75
CA SER A 134 -20.24 8.25 -17.00
C SER A 134 -19.44 9.51 -17.35
N ARG A 135 -19.82 10.18 -18.41
CA ARG A 135 -19.26 11.50 -18.80
C ARG A 135 -19.48 12.55 -17.71
N SER A 136 -20.65 12.56 -17.09
CA SER A 136 -20.99 13.51 -16.03
C SER A 136 -20.17 13.28 -14.75
N ASP A 137 -19.89 12.03 -14.37
CA ASP A 137 -19.05 11.72 -13.22
C ASP A 137 -17.59 12.10 -13.49
N ALA A 138 -17.08 11.78 -14.67
CA ALA A 138 -15.76 12.20 -15.10
C ALA A 138 -15.61 13.72 -15.16
N TYR A 139 -16.63 14.43 -15.65
CA TYR A 139 -16.67 15.89 -15.67
C TYR A 139 -16.57 16.47 -14.26
N GLY A 140 -17.38 15.97 -13.34
CA GLY A 140 -17.35 16.39 -11.93
C GLY A 140 -15.98 16.14 -11.28
N GLN A 141 -15.35 15.02 -11.60
CA GLN A 141 -14.02 14.68 -11.08
C GLN A 141 -12.91 15.58 -11.67
N ILE A 142 -12.95 15.88 -12.98
CA ILE A 142 -12.00 16.83 -13.58
C ILE A 142 -12.15 18.22 -12.95
N LEU A 143 -13.38 18.70 -12.75
CA LEU A 143 -13.61 19.99 -12.06
C LEU A 143 -13.01 19.99 -10.65
N ARG A 144 -13.22 18.93 -9.89
CA ARG A 144 -12.67 18.79 -8.54
C ARG A 144 -11.13 18.84 -8.55
N LEU A 145 -10.49 18.02 -9.39
CA LEU A 145 -9.04 17.97 -9.48
C LEU A 145 -8.44 19.28 -9.98
N ARG A 146 -9.06 19.91 -11.00
CA ARG A 146 -8.66 21.23 -11.49
C ARG A 146 -8.67 22.30 -10.39
N ALA A 147 -9.68 22.26 -9.51
CA ALA A 147 -9.80 23.23 -8.41
C ALA A 147 -8.81 22.97 -7.26
N GLN A 148 -8.37 21.74 -7.07
CA GLN A 148 -7.50 21.34 -5.96
C GLN A 148 -6.02 21.30 -6.34
N LEU A 149 -5.69 21.01 -7.61
CA LEU A 149 -4.31 20.92 -8.06
C LEU A 149 -3.76 22.29 -8.42
N GLN A 150 -2.52 22.55 -8.03
CA GLN A 150 -1.77 23.72 -8.46
C GLN A 150 -1.19 23.47 -9.86
N LEU A 151 -1.94 23.84 -10.90
CA LEU A 151 -1.58 23.66 -12.29
C LEU A 151 -1.04 24.97 -12.89
N ALA A 152 -0.12 24.85 -13.85
CA ALA A 152 0.31 25.99 -14.66
C ALA A 152 -0.86 26.56 -15.46
N GLY A 153 -0.85 27.87 -15.70
CA GLY A 153 -1.96 28.58 -16.36
C GLY A 153 -2.32 28.03 -17.73
N ASP A 154 -1.30 27.70 -18.57
CA ASP A 154 -1.49 27.08 -19.88
C ASP A 154 -2.18 25.72 -19.81
N THR A 155 -1.87 24.93 -18.80
CA THR A 155 -2.49 23.63 -18.55
C THR A 155 -3.95 23.81 -18.12
N THR A 156 -4.20 24.78 -17.23
CA THR A 156 -5.55 25.12 -16.77
C THR A 156 -6.43 25.59 -17.95
N ASP A 157 -5.91 26.47 -18.81
CA ASP A 157 -6.64 26.97 -19.99
C ASP A 157 -6.98 25.86 -20.97
N ARG A 158 -6.09 24.89 -21.16
CA ARG A 158 -6.33 23.72 -22.02
C ARG A 158 -7.38 22.79 -21.42
N ILE A 159 -7.37 22.57 -20.11
CA ILE A 159 -8.41 21.79 -19.42
C ILE A 159 -9.77 22.50 -19.61
N ASP A 160 -9.82 23.81 -19.42
CA ASP A 160 -11.04 24.62 -19.59
C ASP A 160 -11.57 24.56 -21.03
N ALA A 161 -10.69 24.51 -22.02
CA ALA A 161 -11.09 24.33 -23.41
C ALA A 161 -11.76 22.97 -23.63
N VAL A 162 -11.23 21.88 -23.05
CA VAL A 162 -11.87 20.55 -23.12
C VAL A 162 -13.20 20.55 -22.37
N LEU A 163 -13.28 21.13 -21.17
CA LEU A 163 -14.51 21.23 -20.40
C LEU A 163 -15.62 21.96 -21.18
N ARG A 164 -15.28 23.04 -21.88
CA ARG A 164 -16.22 23.75 -22.77
C ARG A 164 -16.67 22.86 -23.94
N ALA A 165 -15.73 22.22 -24.62
CA ALA A 165 -16.06 21.32 -25.71
C ALA A 165 -16.97 20.16 -25.27
N VAL A 166 -16.83 19.67 -24.06
CA VAL A 166 -17.74 18.66 -23.47
C VAL A 166 -19.14 19.21 -23.26
N LEU A 167 -19.29 20.48 -22.86
CA LEU A 167 -20.61 21.09 -22.67
C LEU A 167 -21.30 21.43 -24.00
N ASP A 168 -20.53 21.72 -25.04
CA ASP A 168 -21.06 22.02 -26.40
C ASP A 168 -21.64 20.77 -27.09
N GLU A 169 -21.23 19.57 -26.67
CA GLU A 169 -21.77 18.34 -27.21
C GLU A 169 -22.94 17.82 -26.36
N PRO A 170 -24.05 17.39 -26.99
CA PRO A 170 -25.16 16.81 -26.24
C PRO A 170 -24.70 15.58 -25.46
N GLU A 171 -25.23 15.43 -24.26
CA GLU A 171 -24.89 14.25 -23.44
C GLU A 171 -25.34 12.98 -24.19
N PRO A 172 -24.43 12.00 -24.42
CA PRO A 172 -24.84 10.75 -25.04
C PRO A 172 -25.94 10.11 -24.17
N MET A 173 -26.96 9.57 -24.84
CA MET A 173 -28.11 8.96 -24.16
C MET A 173 -27.60 7.99 -23.11
N ARG A 174 -28.01 8.20 -21.83
CA ARG A 174 -27.52 7.44 -20.68
C ARG A 174 -27.60 5.93 -20.97
N GLN A 175 -26.45 5.31 -21.03
CA GLN A 175 -26.33 3.85 -21.13
C GLN A 175 -26.00 3.26 -19.76
N ASP A 176 -26.71 3.70 -18.72
CA ASP A 176 -26.54 3.22 -17.33
C ASP A 176 -26.63 1.69 -17.21
N TRP A 177 -27.27 1.05 -18.18
CA TRP A 177 -27.39 -0.40 -18.24
C TRP A 177 -26.05 -1.13 -18.44
N TRP A 178 -25.01 -0.45 -18.98
CA TRP A 178 -23.66 -1.02 -19.06
C TRP A 178 -22.92 -1.01 -17.73
N GLU A 179 -23.20 -0.05 -16.87
CA GLU A 179 -22.51 0.06 -15.55
C GLU A 179 -22.87 -1.10 -14.63
N VAL A 180 -24.11 -1.56 -14.66
CA VAL A 180 -24.57 -2.67 -13.81
C VAL A 180 -23.81 -3.98 -14.12
N PRO A 181 -23.74 -4.47 -15.39
CA PRO A 181 -22.96 -5.67 -15.68
C PRO A 181 -21.46 -5.47 -15.54
N LEU A 182 -20.91 -4.27 -15.79
CA LEU A 182 -19.49 -3.99 -15.57
C LEU A 182 -19.15 -3.98 -14.08
N THR A 183 -19.99 -3.41 -13.24
CA THR A 183 -19.83 -3.46 -11.77
C THR A 183 -19.91 -4.90 -11.29
N PHE A 184 -20.90 -5.65 -11.75
CA PHE A 184 -21.03 -7.08 -11.41
C PHE A 184 -19.81 -7.90 -11.84
N LEU A 185 -19.29 -7.71 -13.07
CA LEU A 185 -18.07 -8.36 -13.53
C LEU A 185 -16.86 -7.97 -12.69
N GLY A 186 -16.76 -6.68 -12.34
CA GLY A 186 -15.73 -6.17 -11.46
C GLY A 186 -15.73 -6.84 -10.08
N ASP A 187 -16.88 -6.89 -9.44
CA ASP A 187 -17.04 -7.53 -8.13
C ASP A 187 -16.74 -9.04 -8.19
N ARG A 188 -17.17 -9.68 -9.27
CA ARG A 188 -16.89 -11.11 -9.47
C ARG A 188 -15.42 -11.39 -9.75
N MET A 189 -14.75 -10.55 -10.55
CA MET A 189 -13.31 -10.65 -10.78
C MET A 189 -12.51 -10.44 -9.50
N ASP A 190 -12.87 -9.45 -8.69
CA ASP A 190 -12.22 -9.21 -7.39
C ASP A 190 -12.43 -10.40 -6.44
N GLY A 191 -13.64 -11.00 -6.43
CA GLY A 191 -13.94 -12.23 -5.70
C GLY A 191 -13.07 -13.41 -6.14
N LEU A 192 -12.95 -13.64 -7.45
CA LEU A 192 -12.13 -14.71 -8.02
C LEU A 192 -10.63 -14.49 -7.77
N LEU A 193 -10.17 -13.25 -7.89
CA LEU A 193 -8.77 -12.90 -7.60
C LEU A 193 -8.42 -13.10 -6.13
N ARG A 194 -9.34 -12.77 -5.21
CA ARG A 194 -9.19 -13.05 -3.78
C ARG A 194 -9.15 -14.55 -3.48
N GLN A 195 -10.07 -15.33 -4.04
CA GLN A 195 -10.09 -16.79 -3.88
C GLN A 195 -8.82 -17.44 -4.43
N ARG A 196 -8.37 -17.03 -5.61
CA ARG A 196 -7.11 -17.51 -6.20
C ARG A 196 -5.91 -17.12 -5.35
N ALA A 197 -5.86 -15.88 -4.85
CA ALA A 197 -4.78 -15.44 -3.99
C ALA A 197 -4.73 -16.24 -2.68
N ALA A 198 -5.89 -16.51 -2.07
CA ALA A 198 -5.98 -17.34 -0.87
C ALA A 198 -5.53 -18.78 -1.13
N ALA A 199 -5.96 -19.43 -2.22
CA ALA A 199 -5.56 -20.78 -2.58
C ALA A 199 -4.06 -20.88 -2.90
N VAL A 200 -3.51 -19.89 -3.60
CA VAL A 200 -2.06 -19.83 -3.87
C VAL A 200 -1.29 -19.59 -2.59
N ALA A 201 -1.76 -18.71 -1.70
CA ALA A 201 -1.12 -18.46 -0.41
C ALA A 201 -1.11 -19.73 0.46
N GLU A 202 -2.19 -20.49 0.46
CA GLU A 202 -2.28 -21.77 1.19
C GLU A 202 -1.31 -22.82 0.65
N LEU A 203 -1.24 -23.00 -0.68
CA LEU A 203 -0.29 -23.91 -1.33
C LEU A 203 1.17 -23.52 -1.10
N GLU A 204 1.46 -22.23 -1.04
CA GLU A 204 2.81 -21.72 -0.82
C GLU A 204 3.18 -21.70 0.66
N ALA A 205 2.23 -21.44 1.56
CA ALA A 205 2.43 -21.61 3.00
C ALA A 205 2.87 -23.04 3.33
N LEU A 206 2.28 -24.03 2.66
CA LEU A 206 2.68 -25.43 2.80
C LEU A 206 4.09 -25.74 2.26
N ARG A 207 4.58 -24.95 1.27
CA ARG A 207 5.90 -25.15 0.65
C ARG A 207 7.01 -24.30 1.24
N GLU A 208 6.71 -23.07 1.65
CA GLU A 208 7.69 -22.07 2.10
C GLU A 208 7.88 -22.04 3.62
N ASP A 209 6.97 -22.65 4.39
CA ASP A 209 6.97 -22.61 5.85
C ASP A 209 8.27 -23.14 6.47
N VAL A 210 9.01 -24.00 5.76
CA VAL A 210 10.25 -24.59 6.24
C VAL A 210 11.46 -23.65 6.08
N ALA A 211 11.50 -22.81 5.05
CA ALA A 211 12.66 -21.96 4.75
C ALA A 211 12.58 -20.56 5.38
N GLU A 212 11.37 -20.05 5.62
CA GLU A 212 11.14 -18.69 6.12
C GLU A 212 10.81 -18.65 7.61
N ARG A 213 10.76 -19.80 8.26
CA ARG A 213 10.60 -19.91 9.71
C ARG A 213 11.87 -20.42 10.37
N ASP A 214 12.19 -19.84 11.49
CA ASP A 214 13.24 -20.36 12.37
C ASP A 214 12.79 -21.70 12.97
N PRO A 215 13.52 -22.80 12.76
CA PRO A 215 13.08 -24.13 13.19
C PRO A 215 13.01 -24.29 14.73
N ARG A 216 13.63 -23.39 15.50
CA ARG A 216 13.62 -23.43 16.96
C ARG A 216 12.43 -22.72 17.56
N THR A 217 12.04 -21.59 16.97
CA THR A 217 10.97 -20.72 17.51
C THR A 217 9.67 -20.82 16.73
N GLY A 218 9.72 -21.29 15.47
CA GLY A 218 8.61 -21.18 14.53
C GLY A 218 8.33 -19.75 14.07
N LEU A 219 9.14 -18.77 14.50
CA LEU A 219 8.99 -17.37 14.11
C LEU A 219 9.48 -17.14 12.66
N TYR A 220 8.97 -16.10 12.02
CA TYR A 220 9.48 -15.67 10.73
C TYR A 220 10.95 -15.24 10.83
N THR A 221 11.68 -15.39 9.73
CA THR A 221 13.10 -15.01 9.60
C THR A 221 13.26 -13.68 8.87
N GLY A 222 14.50 -13.16 8.83
CA GLY A 222 14.84 -11.98 8.02
C GLY A 222 14.50 -12.15 6.53
N ALA A 223 14.64 -13.37 5.97
CA ALA A 223 14.28 -13.68 4.59
C ALA A 223 12.78 -13.49 4.33
N TYR A 224 11.94 -13.91 5.28
CA TYR A 224 10.51 -13.60 5.23
C TYR A 224 10.26 -12.09 5.21
N LEU A 225 10.92 -11.34 6.10
CA LEU A 225 10.75 -9.88 6.17
C LEU A 225 11.10 -9.20 4.85
N GLU A 226 12.22 -9.56 4.23
CA GLU A 226 12.65 -9.03 2.93
C GLU A 226 11.61 -9.32 1.83
N ARG A 227 11.09 -10.54 1.78
CA ARG A 227 10.04 -10.91 0.84
C ARG A 227 8.73 -10.15 1.12
N TRP A 228 8.31 -10.10 2.38
CA TRP A 228 7.04 -9.49 2.78
C TRP A 228 7.00 -7.98 2.52
N THR A 229 8.15 -7.31 2.65
CA THR A 229 8.27 -5.87 2.35
C THR A 229 8.66 -5.55 0.90
N ARG A 230 8.83 -6.57 0.07
CA ARG A 230 9.23 -6.41 -1.33
C ARG A 230 8.25 -5.50 -2.10
N ARG A 231 8.82 -4.57 -2.89
CA ARG A 231 8.08 -3.61 -3.72
C ARG A 231 7.22 -2.61 -2.94
N LEU A 232 7.31 -2.57 -1.63
CA LEU A 232 6.63 -1.54 -0.85
C LEU A 232 7.30 -0.19 -1.12
N GLY A 233 6.54 0.75 -1.69
CA GLY A 233 7.03 2.09 -2.02
C GLY A 233 7.31 2.92 -0.76
N ALA A 234 8.38 3.73 -0.80
CA ALA A 234 8.66 4.69 0.25
C ALA A 234 7.51 5.72 0.38
N GLY A 235 7.24 6.16 1.59
CA GLY A 235 6.23 7.19 1.88
C GLY A 235 4.77 6.76 1.73
N THR A 236 4.46 5.48 1.45
CA THR A 236 3.07 5.04 1.25
C THR A 236 2.40 4.63 2.56
N LEU A 237 2.88 3.58 3.20
CA LEU A 237 2.28 3.02 4.41
C LEU A 237 3.20 3.27 5.61
N PRO A 238 2.71 3.84 6.73
CA PRO A 238 3.50 3.91 7.96
C PRO A 238 3.68 2.49 8.51
N ILE A 239 4.88 2.17 8.97
CA ILE A 239 5.18 0.89 9.62
C ILE A 239 5.84 1.18 10.95
N GLY A 240 5.23 0.71 12.03
CA GLY A 240 5.83 0.63 13.34
C GLY A 240 6.83 -0.53 13.36
N LEU A 241 7.98 -0.28 13.93
CA LEU A 241 9.03 -1.27 14.19
C LEU A 241 9.37 -1.24 15.65
N VAL A 242 9.35 -2.39 16.29
CA VAL A 242 9.87 -2.57 17.66
C VAL A 242 10.94 -3.63 17.60
N LEU A 243 12.19 -3.22 17.79
CA LEU A 243 13.29 -4.16 17.95
C LEU A 243 13.43 -4.49 19.43
N LEU A 244 13.33 -5.75 19.74
CA LEU A 244 13.53 -6.33 21.07
C LEU A 244 14.82 -7.13 21.06
N ARG A 245 15.78 -6.78 21.90
CA ARG A 245 16.96 -7.59 22.21
C ARG A 245 16.78 -8.26 23.56
N VAL A 246 16.91 -9.58 23.57
CA VAL A 246 16.70 -10.41 24.76
C VAL A 246 18.03 -11.09 25.09
N PHE A 247 18.67 -10.60 26.14
CA PHE A 247 19.99 -11.06 26.53
C PHE A 247 19.96 -12.46 27.16
N GLY A 248 21.01 -13.21 26.95
CA GLY A 248 21.21 -14.49 27.58
C GLY A 248 20.47 -15.68 26.96
N VAL A 249 19.65 -15.47 25.93
CA VAL A 249 18.96 -16.58 25.23
C VAL A 249 19.95 -17.59 24.68
N GLY A 250 21.06 -17.11 24.11
CA GLY A 250 22.12 -17.97 23.56
C GLY A 250 22.87 -18.78 24.63
N GLU A 251 22.94 -18.25 25.85
CA GLU A 251 23.66 -18.89 26.98
C GLU A 251 22.84 -19.97 27.66
N LEU A 252 21.48 -19.89 27.59
CA LEU A 252 20.57 -20.86 28.22
C LEU A 252 20.87 -22.30 27.77
N ARG A 253 21.24 -22.48 26.53
CA ARG A 253 21.60 -23.80 26.01
C ARG A 253 22.84 -24.39 26.67
N GLY A 254 23.84 -23.54 26.90
CA GLY A 254 25.08 -23.96 27.58
C GLY A 254 24.88 -24.27 29.06
N GLN A 255 24.03 -23.49 29.72
CA GLN A 255 23.80 -23.59 31.15
C GLN A 255 22.75 -24.62 31.55
N TYR A 256 21.63 -24.68 30.82
CA TYR A 256 20.45 -25.45 31.19
C TYR A 256 19.99 -26.43 30.08
N GLY A 257 20.71 -26.49 28.97
CA GLY A 257 20.42 -27.40 27.85
C GLY A 257 19.39 -26.89 26.86
N LEU A 258 19.23 -27.63 25.75
CA LEU A 258 18.37 -27.29 24.63
C LEU A 258 16.90 -27.05 25.02
N ARG A 259 16.37 -27.84 25.98
CA ARG A 259 14.97 -27.71 26.41
C ARG A 259 14.68 -26.36 27.07
N ALA A 260 15.61 -25.83 27.85
CA ALA A 260 15.47 -24.52 28.50
C ALA A 260 15.50 -23.40 27.46
N GLU A 261 16.44 -23.44 26.51
CA GLU A 261 16.46 -22.50 25.39
C GLU A 261 15.14 -22.52 24.60
N MET A 262 14.64 -23.71 24.25
CA MET A 262 13.39 -23.83 23.51
C MET A 262 12.18 -23.35 24.28
N ALA A 263 12.07 -23.65 25.58
CA ALA A 263 10.99 -23.18 26.43
C ALA A 263 10.98 -21.66 26.55
N ALA A 264 12.14 -21.05 26.74
CA ALA A 264 12.29 -19.60 26.80
C ALA A 264 11.88 -18.91 25.50
N LEU A 265 12.36 -19.41 24.36
CA LEU A 265 12.02 -18.90 23.02
C LEU A 265 10.52 -19.06 22.71
N GLN A 266 9.92 -20.17 23.15
CA GLN A 266 8.49 -20.41 22.99
C GLN A 266 7.66 -19.47 23.88
N GLY A 267 8.05 -19.30 25.13
CA GLY A 267 7.40 -18.34 26.01
C GLY A 267 7.47 -16.90 25.50
N LEU A 268 8.62 -16.49 24.96
CA LEU A 268 8.79 -15.20 24.32
C LEU A 268 7.86 -15.06 23.09
N ARG A 269 7.84 -16.05 22.21
CA ARG A 269 6.98 -16.06 21.03
C ARG A 269 5.53 -15.91 21.45
N ASP A 270 5.06 -16.74 22.35
CA ASP A 270 3.64 -16.78 22.74
C ASP A 270 3.27 -15.49 23.48
N GLY A 271 4.10 -15.01 24.42
CA GLY A 271 3.85 -13.78 25.15
C GLY A 271 3.83 -12.53 24.29
N VAL A 272 4.64 -12.45 23.23
CA VAL A 272 4.59 -11.33 22.28
C VAL A 272 3.48 -11.50 21.27
N SER A 273 3.26 -12.71 20.72
CA SER A 273 2.24 -12.95 19.69
C SER A 273 0.83 -12.67 20.20
N ASP A 274 0.54 -12.88 21.47
CA ASP A 274 -0.77 -12.57 22.09
C ASP A 274 -1.12 -11.07 22.04
N LEU A 275 -0.14 -10.20 21.87
CA LEU A 275 -0.31 -8.75 21.77
C LEU A 275 -0.52 -8.26 20.33
N LEU A 276 -0.33 -9.13 19.34
CA LEU A 276 -0.27 -8.75 17.93
C LEU A 276 -1.59 -8.97 17.21
N HIS A 277 -1.90 -8.07 16.27
CA HIS A 277 -3.01 -8.26 15.35
C HIS A 277 -2.65 -9.23 14.20
N PRO A 278 -3.64 -9.76 13.47
CA PRO A 278 -3.39 -10.68 12.36
C PRO A 278 -2.51 -10.11 11.23
N THR A 279 -2.40 -8.79 11.13
CA THR A 279 -1.55 -8.08 10.15
C THR A 279 -0.12 -7.89 10.62
N ASP A 280 0.14 -8.05 11.92
CA ASP A 280 1.44 -7.79 12.50
C ASP A 280 2.34 -9.03 12.39
N ARG A 281 3.62 -8.85 12.48
CA ARG A 281 4.58 -9.96 12.37
C ARG A 281 5.67 -9.83 13.42
N LEU A 282 5.93 -10.96 14.08
CA LEU A 282 7.11 -11.14 14.91
C LEU A 282 8.15 -11.93 14.10
N VAL A 283 9.32 -11.33 13.94
CA VAL A 283 10.40 -11.83 13.08
C VAL A 283 11.65 -12.01 13.92
N ARG A 284 12.30 -13.14 13.83
CA ARG A 284 13.62 -13.36 14.43
C ARG A 284 14.69 -12.95 13.43
N ILE A 285 15.46 -11.90 13.75
CA ILE A 285 16.50 -11.36 12.87
C ILE A 285 17.92 -11.67 13.33
N GLY A 286 18.05 -12.18 14.55
CA GLY A 286 19.32 -12.55 15.15
C GLY A 286 19.16 -13.61 16.25
N PRO A 287 20.27 -14.03 16.88
CA PRO A 287 20.22 -15.00 17.99
C PRO A 287 19.39 -14.48 19.18
N GLU A 288 19.51 -13.18 19.47
CA GLU A 288 18.88 -12.47 20.57
C GLU A 288 17.97 -11.32 20.11
N ASP A 289 17.91 -11.08 18.79
CA ASP A 289 17.18 -9.95 18.21
C ASP A 289 15.87 -10.41 17.58
N PHE A 290 14.79 -9.77 18.02
CA PHE A 290 13.42 -10.00 17.54
C PHE A 290 12.83 -8.67 17.09
N LEU A 291 12.21 -8.66 15.92
CA LEU A 291 11.60 -7.48 15.32
C LEU A 291 10.09 -7.67 15.23
N VAL A 292 9.34 -6.80 15.89
CA VAL A 292 7.90 -6.67 15.69
C VAL A 292 7.65 -5.66 14.59
N VAL A 293 6.86 -6.03 13.59
CA VAL A 293 6.50 -5.19 12.45
C VAL A 293 5.01 -4.93 12.47
N LEU A 294 4.62 -3.66 12.55
CA LEU A 294 3.28 -3.17 12.86
C LEU A 294 2.78 -2.25 11.72
N PRO A 295 2.20 -2.80 10.66
CA PRO A 295 1.68 -1.99 9.57
C PRO A 295 0.51 -1.11 10.04
N SER A 296 0.58 0.20 9.73
CA SER A 296 -0.47 1.20 10.00
C SER A 296 -0.71 1.55 11.47
N TRP A 297 0.21 1.18 12.37
CA TRP A 297 0.09 1.57 13.76
C TRP A 297 0.51 3.02 13.99
N PRO A 298 -0.23 3.82 14.77
CA PRO A 298 0.18 5.16 15.19
C PRO A 298 1.30 5.08 16.22
N ASN A 299 2.16 6.12 16.24
CA ASN A 299 3.36 6.15 17.08
C ASN A 299 3.09 5.89 18.57
N GLU A 300 2.04 6.48 19.12
CA GLU A 300 1.67 6.31 20.53
C GLU A 300 1.33 4.85 20.87
N GLN A 301 0.67 4.13 19.96
CA GLN A 301 0.35 2.72 20.17
C GLN A 301 1.60 1.84 20.05
N VAL A 302 2.54 2.19 19.15
CA VAL A 302 3.81 1.48 19.00
C VAL A 302 4.63 1.60 20.29
N LEU A 303 4.71 2.80 20.88
CA LEU A 303 5.43 3.02 22.14
C LEU A 303 4.79 2.23 23.29
N ARG A 304 3.46 2.25 23.42
CA ARG A 304 2.76 1.46 24.46
C ARG A 304 3.01 -0.04 24.32
N LEU A 305 2.96 -0.55 23.07
CA LEU A 305 3.25 -1.95 22.79
C LEU A 305 4.71 -2.28 23.18
N THR A 306 5.64 -1.37 22.93
CA THR A 306 7.05 -1.56 23.30
C THR A 306 7.23 -1.80 24.78
N ASP A 307 6.59 -0.96 25.61
CA ASP A 307 6.62 -1.11 27.06
C ASP A 307 5.97 -2.44 27.50
N GLU A 308 4.84 -2.79 26.89
CA GLU A 308 4.12 -4.01 27.22
C GLU A 308 4.89 -5.28 26.82
N VAL A 309 5.54 -5.28 25.64
CA VAL A 309 6.42 -6.38 25.20
C VAL A 309 7.59 -6.55 26.16
N CYS A 310 8.26 -5.48 26.53
CA CYS A 310 9.36 -5.54 27.51
C CYS A 310 8.90 -6.10 28.86
N ALA A 311 7.75 -5.64 29.37
CA ALA A 311 7.18 -6.12 30.61
C ALA A 311 6.83 -7.62 30.55
N ARG A 312 6.22 -8.07 29.43
CA ARG A 312 5.89 -9.49 29.19
C ARG A 312 7.11 -10.38 29.16
N VAL A 313 8.15 -9.95 28.46
CA VAL A 313 9.38 -10.73 28.36
C VAL A 313 10.10 -10.78 29.70
N SER A 314 10.16 -9.67 30.43
CA SER A 314 10.75 -9.64 31.76
C SER A 314 9.99 -10.50 32.78
N ALA A 315 8.66 -10.68 32.61
CA ALA A 315 7.84 -11.51 33.50
C ALA A 315 7.90 -13.01 33.17
N LEU A 316 8.64 -13.44 32.15
CA LEU A 316 8.79 -14.87 31.80
C LEU A 316 9.46 -15.68 32.93
N ASP A 317 10.27 -15.04 33.78
CA ASP A 317 10.87 -15.67 34.96
C ASP A 317 9.84 -16.17 35.98
N GLN A 318 8.65 -15.56 36.03
CA GLN A 318 7.54 -16.00 36.85
C GLN A 318 6.90 -17.31 36.38
N VAL A 319 6.93 -17.56 35.08
CA VAL A 319 6.39 -18.78 34.46
C VAL A 319 7.47 -19.85 34.33
N TYR A 320 8.70 -19.43 34.07
CA TYR A 320 9.86 -20.28 33.90
C TYR A 320 10.94 -19.89 34.93
N PRO A 321 10.89 -20.44 36.15
CA PRO A 321 11.68 -19.92 37.32
C PRO A 321 13.19 -19.95 37.17
N PHE A 322 13.74 -20.43 36.07
CA PHE A 322 15.17 -20.47 35.81
C PHE A 322 15.60 -19.57 34.67
N VAL A 323 14.68 -18.75 34.13
CA VAL A 323 14.89 -17.96 32.91
C VAL A 323 14.67 -16.49 33.22
N ALA A 324 15.69 -15.81 33.76
CA ALA A 324 15.70 -14.35 33.73
C ALA A 324 16.20 -13.90 32.37
N LEU A 325 15.35 -13.26 31.59
CA LEU A 325 15.67 -12.72 30.26
C LEU A 325 15.60 -11.20 30.28
N PRO A 326 16.68 -10.50 30.64
CA PRO A 326 16.72 -9.04 30.50
C PRO A 326 16.47 -8.66 29.05
N ALA A 327 15.57 -7.73 28.83
CA ALA A 327 15.23 -7.27 27.50
C ALA A 327 15.31 -5.75 27.39
N VAL A 328 15.80 -5.26 26.28
CA VAL A 328 15.76 -3.86 25.89
C VAL A 328 15.07 -3.73 24.53
N ALA A 329 14.40 -2.62 24.32
CA ALA A 329 13.74 -2.40 23.06
C ALA A 329 13.95 -0.97 22.54
N ALA A 330 14.00 -0.83 21.21
CA ALA A 330 13.94 0.43 20.52
C ALA A 330 12.75 0.39 19.53
N ALA A 331 12.07 1.51 19.39
CA ALA A 331 10.89 1.59 18.53
C ALA A 331 10.89 2.83 17.64
N THR A 332 10.33 2.69 16.45
CA THR A 332 10.14 3.80 15.52
C THR A 332 8.92 3.56 14.64
N VAL A 333 8.31 4.63 14.16
CA VAL A 333 7.33 4.57 13.07
C VAL A 333 7.93 5.24 11.85
N THR A 334 7.99 4.52 10.74
CA THR A 334 8.69 4.99 9.54
C THR A 334 7.89 4.76 8.27
N ARG A 335 8.09 5.64 7.30
CA ARG A 335 7.68 5.48 5.89
C ARG A 335 8.89 5.26 4.96
N GLU A 336 10.10 5.23 5.52
CA GLU A 336 11.34 4.99 4.77
C GLU A 336 11.41 3.55 4.25
N ARG A 337 12.04 3.38 3.08
CA ARG A 337 12.32 2.07 2.49
C ARG A 337 13.73 2.04 1.89
N PRO A 338 14.49 0.98 2.12
CA PRO A 338 14.19 -0.20 2.96
C PRO A 338 13.93 0.18 4.43
N LEU A 339 13.28 -0.71 5.17
CA LEU A 339 13.02 -0.49 6.61
C LEU A 339 14.34 -0.28 7.37
N PRO A 340 14.44 0.71 8.28
CA PRO A 340 15.70 1.07 8.95
C PRO A 340 16.06 0.11 10.10
N VAL A 341 16.03 -1.21 9.85
CA VAL A 341 16.28 -2.25 10.86
C VAL A 341 17.69 -2.15 11.42
N ALA A 342 18.69 -1.90 10.58
CA ALA A 342 20.09 -1.77 11.01
C ALA A 342 20.29 -0.61 12.01
N ARG A 343 19.56 0.50 11.83
CA ARG A 343 19.59 1.63 12.78
C ARG A 343 19.07 1.22 14.15
N LEU A 344 17.92 0.53 14.20
CA LEU A 344 17.35 0.04 15.44
C LEU A 344 18.28 -0.96 16.17
N VAL A 345 18.92 -1.87 15.41
CA VAL A 345 19.91 -2.80 15.97
C VAL A 345 21.07 -2.07 16.61
N HIS A 346 21.50 -0.96 16.01
CA HIS A 346 22.57 -0.13 16.56
C HIS A 346 22.13 0.63 17.82
N GLU A 347 20.91 1.19 17.82
CA GLU A 347 20.33 1.89 18.97
C GLU A 347 20.19 1.00 20.22
N VAL A 348 19.84 -0.28 20.04
CA VAL A 348 19.71 -1.25 21.14
C VAL A 348 21.07 -1.80 21.59
N ALA A 349 22.11 -1.66 20.78
CA ALA A 349 23.47 -2.11 21.11
C ALA A 349 24.29 -1.04 21.85
N ALA A 350 23.86 0.23 21.78
CA ALA A 350 24.53 1.38 22.41
C ALA A 350 24.12 1.55 23.87
#